data_117c823bb5b62cf86cda610e026a6c62
#
_entry.id   117c823bb5b62cf86cda610e026a6c62
#
_cell.length_a   1.000
_cell.length_b   1.000
_cell.length_c   1.000
_cell.angle_alpha   90.00
_cell.angle_beta   90.00
_cell.angle_gamma   90.00
#
_symmetry.space_group_name_H-M   'P 1'
#
loop_
_entity.id
_entity.type
_entity.pdbx_description
1 polymer ?
#
loop_
_entity_poly.entity_id
_entity_poly.type
_entity_poly.pdbx_seq_one_letter_code
_entity_poly.pdbx_strand_id
1 'polypeptide(L)'
;MQSITSSVLFFSVALSSVAAAGPVVCLDFEDLAPGSVYHIGDTFTTGGINAKVHPHAGDVQANIEAYGLAGTGNEMYPNNVAVEFDATSAGFGAAVRAKFDYYEAGGINVMEVNGSVINFPYFFDFAPLNGSTWPTALGSVTINVTSFAVPGAFEGTVEVVGDIQSLRIGGQELFVDNVCFEFEDSGNGDCCEGDANQDGQVNFQDLISVINNWGSQCP
;
A
#
# COMPACT_ATOMS: atom_id res chain seq x y z
N MET A 1 -47.01 40.86 -35.38
CA MET A 1 -46.39 40.78 -34.06
C MET A 1 -45.71 39.44 -33.98
N GLN A 2 -44.36 39.37 -34.11
CA GLN A 2 -43.60 38.20 -33.98
C GLN A 2 -43.03 38.14 -32.55
N SER A 3 -43.34 37.08 -31.81
CA SER A 3 -42.82 36.83 -30.45
C SER A 3 -41.44 36.16 -30.56
N ILE A 4 -40.41 36.81 -30.01
CA ILE A 4 -39.05 36.31 -29.91
C ILE A 4 -38.94 35.61 -28.54
N THR A 5 -38.87 34.26 -28.56
CA THR A 5 -38.62 33.46 -27.37
C THR A 5 -37.11 33.35 -27.19
N SER A 6 -36.55 34.02 -26.17
CA SER A 6 -35.13 33.88 -25.76
C SER A 6 -34.96 32.63 -24.92
N SER A 7 -34.22 31.65 -25.46
CA SER A 7 -33.77 30.47 -24.71
C SER A 7 -32.47 30.79 -23.94
N VAL A 8 -32.53 30.73 -22.63
CA VAL A 8 -31.35 30.87 -21.78
C VAL A 8 -30.73 29.48 -21.61
N LEU A 9 -29.52 29.29 -22.14
CA LEU A 9 -28.72 28.08 -21.92
C LEU A 9 -27.99 28.19 -20.56
N PHE A 10 -28.35 27.34 -19.63
CA PHE A 10 -27.55 27.17 -18.39
C PHE A 10 -26.38 26.22 -18.68
N PHE A 11 -25.17 26.73 -18.62
CA PHE A 11 -23.95 25.91 -18.57
C PHE A 11 -23.70 25.47 -17.12
N SER A 12 -23.94 24.19 -16.83
CA SER A 12 -23.49 23.59 -15.57
C SER A 12 -22.01 23.23 -15.70
N VAL A 13 -21.14 23.97 -15.03
CA VAL A 13 -19.74 23.61 -14.86
C VAL A 13 -19.70 22.57 -13.76
N ALA A 14 -19.47 21.29 -14.12
CA ALA A 14 -19.15 20.26 -13.15
C ALA A 14 -17.72 20.54 -12.65
N LEU A 15 -17.59 21.03 -11.42
CA LEU A 15 -16.31 21.01 -10.71
C LEU A 15 -16.03 19.55 -10.34
N SER A 16 -15.11 18.91 -11.04
CA SER A 16 -14.50 17.67 -10.59
C SER A 16 -13.63 18.01 -9.37
N SER A 17 -14.05 17.58 -8.20
CA SER A 17 -13.19 17.56 -7.02
C SER A 17 -12.01 16.62 -7.31
N VAL A 18 -10.80 17.15 -7.35
CA VAL A 18 -9.59 16.36 -7.29
C VAL A 18 -9.55 15.83 -5.86
N ALA A 19 -9.78 14.53 -5.67
CA ALA A 19 -9.55 13.89 -4.38
C ALA A 19 -8.07 14.13 -3.99
N ALA A 20 -7.85 14.65 -2.80
CA ALA A 20 -6.50 14.75 -2.27
C ALA A 20 -5.93 13.33 -2.14
N ALA A 21 -4.65 13.15 -2.47
CA ALA A 21 -3.98 11.88 -2.23
C ALA A 21 -3.79 11.72 -0.73
N GLY A 22 -4.18 10.56 -0.20
CA GLY A 22 -3.99 10.24 1.20
C GLY A 22 -2.52 9.98 1.56
N PRO A 23 -2.22 9.72 2.86
CA PRO A 23 -0.86 9.43 3.28
C PRO A 23 -0.33 8.16 2.60
N VAL A 24 0.98 8.17 2.29
CA VAL A 24 1.69 7.03 1.73
C VAL A 24 2.78 6.62 2.72
N VAL A 25 2.83 5.33 3.07
CA VAL A 25 3.88 4.74 3.90
C VAL A 25 4.64 3.73 3.06
N CYS A 26 5.95 3.91 2.93
CA CYS A 26 6.81 3.02 2.15
C CYS A 26 7.85 2.35 3.05
N LEU A 27 8.09 1.06 2.79
CA LEU A 27 9.11 0.24 3.41
C LEU A 27 10.19 0.01 2.36
N ASP A 28 11.32 0.67 2.53
CA ASP A 28 12.53 0.53 1.71
C ASP A 28 13.61 -0.34 2.40
N PHE A 29 13.28 -0.88 3.59
CA PHE A 29 14.13 -1.73 4.43
C PHE A 29 15.45 -1.11 4.88
N GLU A 30 15.68 0.17 4.62
CA GLU A 30 16.92 0.88 5.00
C GLU A 30 17.08 1.08 6.51
N ASP A 31 15.99 0.98 7.26
CA ASP A 31 15.97 1.01 8.73
C ASP A 31 16.35 -0.34 9.37
N LEU A 32 16.52 -1.40 8.57
CA LEU A 32 16.97 -2.72 8.98
C LEU A 32 18.44 -2.94 8.61
N ALA A 33 19.19 -3.65 9.47
CA ALA A 33 20.59 -3.92 9.17
C ALA A 33 20.73 -4.99 8.07
N PRO A 34 21.58 -4.77 7.04
CA PRO A 34 21.90 -5.82 6.06
C PRO A 34 22.42 -7.09 6.75
N GLY A 35 21.97 -8.25 6.28
CA GLY A 35 22.27 -9.55 6.89
C GLY A 35 21.37 -9.89 8.09
N SER A 36 20.40 -9.07 8.45
CA SER A 36 19.36 -9.45 9.42
C SER A 36 18.58 -10.65 8.93
N VAL A 37 18.25 -11.55 9.85
CA VAL A 37 17.58 -12.81 9.58
C VAL A 37 16.34 -12.91 10.46
N TYR A 38 15.21 -13.28 9.85
CA TYR A 38 13.93 -13.46 10.52
C TYR A 38 13.37 -14.84 10.22
N HIS A 39 13.15 -15.63 11.26
CA HIS A 39 12.61 -16.99 11.16
C HIS A 39 11.08 -17.00 11.17
N ILE A 40 10.50 -18.14 10.78
CA ILE A 40 9.05 -18.35 10.83
C ILE A 40 8.52 -18.05 12.24
N GLY A 41 7.55 -17.17 12.33
CA GLY A 41 6.94 -16.70 13.56
C GLY A 41 7.54 -15.40 14.11
N ASP A 42 8.72 -14.99 13.65
CA ASP A 42 9.32 -13.72 14.04
C ASP A 42 8.49 -12.54 13.53
N THR A 43 8.53 -11.46 14.29
CA THR A 43 7.93 -10.17 13.94
C THR A 43 9.00 -9.09 13.98
N PHE A 44 8.87 -8.12 13.09
CA PHE A 44 9.71 -6.93 13.07
C PHE A 44 8.89 -5.72 12.60
N THR A 45 9.46 -4.54 12.68
CA THR A 45 8.83 -3.30 12.19
C THR A 45 9.81 -2.61 11.26
N THR A 46 9.34 -2.14 10.12
CA THR A 46 10.10 -1.34 9.17
C THR A 46 9.19 -0.27 8.58
N GLY A 47 9.69 0.96 8.39
CA GLY A 47 8.90 2.08 7.92
C GLY A 47 7.63 2.37 8.75
N GLY A 48 7.57 1.92 10.01
CA GLY A 48 6.38 2.06 10.87
C GLY A 48 5.30 0.98 10.65
N ILE A 49 5.51 0.01 9.74
CA ILE A 49 4.62 -1.12 9.48
C ILE A 49 5.13 -2.36 10.22
N ASN A 50 4.23 -3.06 10.90
CA ASN A 50 4.53 -4.36 11.51
C ASN A 50 4.55 -5.45 10.45
N ALA A 51 5.57 -6.30 10.52
CA ALA A 51 5.74 -7.44 9.63
C ALA A 51 5.87 -8.74 10.42
N LYS A 52 5.45 -9.85 9.81
CA LYS A 52 5.52 -11.19 10.38
C LYS A 52 5.92 -12.23 9.35
N VAL A 53 6.81 -13.13 9.73
CA VAL A 53 7.28 -14.22 8.86
C VAL A 53 6.37 -15.45 9.00
N HIS A 54 5.94 -16.01 7.87
CA HIS A 54 5.05 -17.15 7.75
C HIS A 54 5.71 -18.28 6.96
N PRO A 55 5.33 -19.55 7.19
CA PRO A 55 5.79 -20.66 6.36
C PRO A 55 5.26 -20.52 4.92
N HIS A 56 6.05 -20.96 3.93
CA HIS A 56 5.66 -21.06 2.53
C HIS A 56 6.17 -22.36 1.89
N ALA A 57 7.22 -22.31 1.07
CA ALA A 57 7.70 -23.46 0.29
C ALA A 57 8.82 -24.27 1.00
N GLY A 58 9.17 -23.91 2.22
CA GLY A 58 10.21 -24.55 3.03
C GLY A 58 10.34 -23.85 4.37
N ASP A 59 11.20 -24.37 5.22
CA ASP A 59 11.46 -23.82 6.56
C ASP A 59 12.78 -23.06 6.57
N VAL A 60 12.90 -22.04 5.74
CA VAL A 60 14.11 -21.21 5.72
C VAL A 60 13.85 -19.94 6.52
N GLN A 61 14.06 -18.77 5.95
CA GLN A 61 14.04 -17.51 6.69
C GLN A 61 13.91 -16.34 5.71
N ALA A 62 13.42 -15.22 6.17
CA ALA A 62 13.56 -13.96 5.46
C ALA A 62 14.87 -13.28 5.84
N ASN A 63 15.58 -12.76 4.87
CA ASN A 63 16.81 -12.01 5.05
C ASN A 63 16.65 -10.58 4.57
N ILE A 64 17.42 -9.67 5.15
CA ILE A 64 17.63 -8.33 4.57
C ILE A 64 18.96 -8.38 3.85
N GLU A 65 18.94 -8.14 2.55
CA GLU A 65 20.09 -8.20 1.66
C GLU A 65 20.36 -6.81 1.06
N ALA A 66 21.57 -6.56 0.61
CA ALA A 66 21.96 -5.28 0.01
C ALA A 66 22.48 -5.50 -1.42
N TYR A 67 21.77 -6.30 -2.22
CA TYR A 67 22.13 -6.57 -3.60
C TYR A 67 21.59 -5.55 -4.59
N GLY A 68 20.48 -4.88 -4.25
CA GLY A 68 19.83 -3.88 -5.11
C GLY A 68 19.24 -4.52 -6.37
N LEU A 69 18.65 -5.69 -6.26
CA LEU A 69 18.03 -6.43 -7.38
C LEU A 69 16.60 -5.97 -7.64
N ALA A 70 15.79 -5.85 -6.59
CA ALA A 70 14.40 -5.39 -6.68
C ALA A 70 14.27 -3.86 -6.63
N GLY A 71 15.28 -3.17 -6.11
CA GLY A 71 15.28 -1.72 -5.94
C GLY A 71 16.68 -1.16 -5.74
N THR A 72 16.87 -0.35 -4.72
CA THR A 72 18.18 0.27 -4.38
C THR A 72 18.43 0.14 -2.88
N GLY A 73 19.65 -0.28 -2.51
CA GLY A 73 20.01 -0.40 -1.09
C GLY A 73 19.62 -1.74 -0.50
N ASN A 74 18.95 -1.71 0.65
CA ASN A 74 18.47 -2.92 1.32
C ASN A 74 17.17 -3.40 0.70
N GLU A 75 17.02 -4.70 0.61
CA GLU A 75 15.84 -5.37 0.08
C GLU A 75 15.51 -6.61 0.90
N MET A 76 14.27 -7.03 0.91
CA MET A 76 13.84 -8.24 1.58
C MET A 76 13.94 -9.44 0.64
N TYR A 77 14.64 -10.49 1.09
CA TYR A 77 14.71 -11.79 0.43
C TYR A 77 13.92 -12.83 1.25
N PRO A 78 12.64 -13.11 0.93
CA PRO A 78 11.82 -14.10 1.63
C PRO A 78 12.15 -15.51 1.16
N ASN A 79 13.38 -15.96 1.40
CA ASN A 79 13.93 -17.26 1.00
C ASN A 79 13.07 -18.44 1.51
N ASN A 80 12.15 -18.92 0.68
CA ASN A 80 11.18 -19.99 0.95
C ASN A 80 10.18 -19.74 2.10
N VAL A 81 10.04 -18.52 2.54
CA VAL A 81 9.02 -18.07 3.50
C VAL A 81 8.16 -16.98 2.85
N ALA A 82 7.13 -16.52 3.56
CA ALA A 82 6.36 -15.37 3.20
C ALA A 82 6.38 -14.34 4.32
N VAL A 83 6.43 -13.05 3.98
CA VAL A 83 6.36 -11.96 4.94
C VAL A 83 5.04 -11.24 4.74
N GLU A 84 4.28 -11.12 5.83
CA GLU A 84 3.03 -10.37 5.91
C GLU A 84 3.29 -9.01 6.50
N PHE A 85 2.83 -7.97 5.84
CA PHE A 85 2.85 -6.59 6.26
C PHE A 85 1.44 -6.18 6.70
N ASP A 86 1.30 -5.72 7.94
CA ASP A 86 0.05 -5.23 8.51
C ASP A 86 -0.10 -3.73 8.23
N ALA A 87 -0.80 -3.37 7.15
CA ALA A 87 -1.03 -1.98 6.78
C ALA A 87 -1.76 -1.19 7.87
N THR A 88 -2.62 -1.85 8.67
CA THR A 88 -3.38 -1.18 9.74
C THR A 88 -2.50 -0.67 10.87
N SER A 89 -1.30 -1.24 11.03
CA SER A 89 -0.33 -0.82 12.05
C SER A 89 0.22 0.59 11.80
N ALA A 90 0.08 1.14 10.58
CA ALA A 90 0.40 2.53 10.28
C ALA A 90 -0.55 3.54 10.96
N GLY A 91 -1.70 3.09 11.48
CA GLY A 91 -2.65 3.94 12.18
C GLY A 91 -3.67 4.66 11.28
N PHE A 92 -3.66 4.42 9.97
CA PHE A 92 -4.56 5.06 8.99
C PHE A 92 -5.75 4.17 8.56
N GLY A 93 -5.88 2.97 9.13
CA GLY A 93 -6.90 2.00 8.75
C GLY A 93 -6.46 1.09 7.58
N ALA A 94 -7.39 0.68 6.72
CA ALA A 94 -7.08 -0.09 5.53
C ALA A 94 -6.47 0.81 4.44
N ALA A 95 -5.43 0.33 3.76
CA ALA A 95 -4.91 1.00 2.58
C ALA A 95 -5.84 0.78 1.38
N VAL A 96 -5.91 1.75 0.48
CA VAL A 96 -6.66 1.65 -0.79
C VAL A 96 -5.79 1.16 -1.94
N ARG A 97 -4.48 1.18 -1.74
CA ARG A 97 -3.49 0.69 -2.68
C ARG A 97 -2.28 0.17 -1.95
N ALA A 98 -1.72 -0.94 -2.42
CA ALA A 98 -0.39 -1.39 -2.07
C ALA A 98 0.44 -1.59 -3.33
N LYS A 99 1.73 -1.31 -3.25
CA LYS A 99 2.66 -1.45 -4.35
C LYS A 99 3.97 -2.01 -3.84
N PHE A 100 4.65 -2.86 -4.62
CA PHE A 100 6.02 -3.29 -4.33
C PHE A 100 6.80 -3.51 -5.62
N ASP A 101 8.09 -3.31 -5.55
CA ASP A 101 9.03 -3.65 -6.60
C ASP A 101 9.58 -5.05 -6.33
N TYR A 102 9.88 -5.81 -7.40
CA TYR A 102 10.37 -7.17 -7.27
C TYR A 102 11.44 -7.53 -8.29
N TYR A 103 12.30 -8.47 -7.90
CA TYR A 103 13.17 -9.24 -8.76
C TYR A 103 12.96 -10.73 -8.46
N GLU A 104 12.66 -11.51 -9.48
CA GLU A 104 12.26 -12.91 -9.39
C GLU A 104 13.15 -13.78 -10.26
N ALA A 105 13.97 -14.63 -9.66
CA ALA A 105 14.90 -15.52 -10.38
C ALA A 105 14.40 -16.96 -10.49
N GLY A 106 13.27 -17.30 -9.86
CA GLY A 106 12.63 -18.62 -9.98
C GLY A 106 11.94 -19.11 -8.73
N GLY A 107 11.31 -20.27 -8.83
CA GLY A 107 10.67 -20.93 -7.71
C GLY A 107 9.18 -20.70 -7.59
N ILE A 108 8.64 -20.92 -6.40
CA ILE A 108 7.21 -20.82 -6.09
C ILE A 108 6.96 -19.50 -5.36
N ASN A 109 6.13 -18.65 -5.93
CA ASN A 109 5.71 -17.41 -5.30
C ASN A 109 4.35 -17.54 -4.64
N VAL A 110 4.12 -16.74 -3.62
CA VAL A 110 2.82 -16.54 -2.98
C VAL A 110 2.56 -15.05 -2.77
N MET A 111 1.32 -14.68 -3.00
CA MET A 111 0.77 -13.40 -2.57
C MET A 111 -0.58 -13.65 -1.89
N GLU A 112 -0.80 -13.01 -0.75
CA GLU A 112 -2.09 -13.01 -0.07
C GLU A 112 -2.49 -11.57 0.22
N VAL A 113 -3.75 -11.27 0.07
CA VAL A 113 -4.34 -9.98 0.45
C VAL A 113 -5.47 -10.26 1.42
N ASN A 114 -5.41 -9.67 2.62
CA ASN A 114 -6.41 -9.87 3.68
C ASN A 114 -6.65 -11.36 4.00
N GLY A 115 -5.58 -12.17 4.04
CA GLY A 115 -5.65 -13.62 4.27
C GLY A 115 -6.18 -14.44 3.10
N SER A 116 -6.51 -13.83 1.97
CA SER A 116 -6.96 -14.52 0.76
C SER A 116 -5.80 -14.78 -0.18
N VAL A 117 -5.53 -16.05 -0.45
CA VAL A 117 -4.41 -16.47 -1.32
C VAL A 117 -4.72 -16.14 -2.78
N ILE A 118 -3.81 -15.43 -3.42
CA ILE A 118 -3.81 -15.19 -4.86
C ILE A 118 -3.04 -16.33 -5.51
N ASN A 119 -3.75 -17.26 -6.14
CA ASN A 119 -3.12 -18.43 -6.75
C ASN A 119 -2.50 -18.07 -8.10
N PHE A 120 -1.20 -18.28 -8.22
CA PHE A 120 -0.48 -18.15 -9.50
C PHE A 120 -0.50 -19.50 -10.25
N PRO A 121 -0.84 -19.49 -11.54
CA PRO A 121 -0.69 -20.69 -12.34
C PRO A 121 0.76 -20.99 -12.78
N TYR A 122 1.72 -20.06 -12.55
CA TYR A 122 3.09 -20.15 -13.04
C TYR A 122 4.11 -19.68 -12.00
N PHE A 123 5.30 -20.30 -12.03
CA PHE A 123 6.32 -20.23 -10.99
C PHE A 123 7.32 -19.05 -11.15
N PHE A 124 7.28 -18.24 -12.22
CA PHE A 124 8.43 -17.43 -12.57
C PHE A 124 8.16 -15.93 -12.77
N ASP A 125 6.91 -15.45 -12.68
CA ASP A 125 6.61 -14.05 -12.93
C ASP A 125 5.23 -13.68 -12.41
N PHE A 126 5.07 -12.45 -11.94
CA PHE A 126 3.79 -11.87 -11.55
C PHE A 126 2.96 -11.40 -12.77
N ALA A 127 3.55 -11.27 -13.97
CA ALA A 127 2.88 -10.76 -15.17
C ALA A 127 1.51 -11.39 -15.48
N PRO A 128 1.26 -12.72 -15.27
CA PRO A 128 -0.05 -13.31 -15.50
C PRO A 128 -1.18 -12.75 -14.63
N LEU A 129 -0.86 -12.05 -13.54
CA LEU A 129 -1.86 -11.41 -12.68
C LEU A 129 -2.32 -10.05 -13.19
N ASN A 130 -1.65 -9.49 -14.19
CA ASN A 130 -1.95 -8.14 -14.68
C ASN A 130 -3.40 -8.01 -15.14
N GLY A 131 -4.12 -7.01 -14.57
CA GLY A 131 -5.53 -6.74 -14.84
C GLY A 131 -6.51 -7.74 -14.20
N SER A 132 -6.03 -8.69 -13.40
CA SER A 132 -6.89 -9.66 -12.72
C SER A 132 -7.59 -9.05 -11.49
N THR A 133 -8.78 -9.60 -11.16
CA THR A 133 -9.54 -9.22 -9.97
C THR A 133 -9.75 -10.45 -9.09
N TRP A 134 -9.48 -10.29 -7.78
CA TRP A 134 -9.50 -11.38 -6.81
C TRP A 134 -10.40 -11.04 -5.63
N PRO A 135 -11.26 -11.96 -5.17
CA PRO A 135 -12.07 -11.77 -3.98
C PRO A 135 -11.18 -11.87 -2.73
N THR A 136 -11.43 -10.99 -1.76
CA THR A 136 -10.83 -11.01 -0.42
C THR A 136 -11.90 -10.98 0.65
N ALA A 137 -11.51 -11.08 1.91
CA ALA A 137 -12.44 -10.97 3.03
C ALA A 137 -13.12 -9.58 3.13
N LEU A 138 -12.51 -8.52 2.55
CA LEU A 138 -13.00 -7.14 2.60
C LEU A 138 -13.60 -6.65 1.26
N GLY A 139 -13.83 -7.54 0.31
CA GLY A 139 -14.31 -7.18 -1.02
C GLY A 139 -13.44 -7.79 -2.10
N SER A 140 -13.17 -7.06 -3.18
CA SER A 140 -12.27 -7.51 -4.24
C SER A 140 -11.12 -6.54 -4.43
N VAL A 141 -9.96 -7.08 -4.83
CA VAL A 141 -8.80 -6.29 -5.22
C VAL A 141 -8.49 -6.51 -6.69
N THR A 142 -8.00 -5.48 -7.36
CA THR A 142 -7.46 -5.56 -8.72
C THR A 142 -5.95 -5.53 -8.66
N ILE A 143 -5.29 -6.39 -9.44
CA ILE A 143 -3.83 -6.49 -9.48
C ILE A 143 -3.34 -5.98 -10.83
N ASN A 144 -2.45 -5.02 -10.81
CA ASN A 144 -1.75 -4.49 -11.98
C ASN A 144 -0.26 -4.85 -11.87
N VAL A 145 0.32 -5.34 -12.95
CA VAL A 145 1.71 -5.75 -12.97
C VAL A 145 2.42 -5.11 -14.15
N THR A 146 3.57 -4.53 -13.87
CA THR A 146 4.56 -4.17 -14.88
C THR A 146 5.75 -5.11 -14.72
N SER A 147 6.07 -5.90 -15.74
CA SER A 147 7.13 -6.91 -15.68
C SER A 147 8.05 -6.79 -16.87
N PHE A 148 9.34 -7.00 -16.64
CA PHE A 148 10.40 -6.98 -17.63
C PHE A 148 11.25 -8.24 -17.49
N ALA A 149 11.47 -8.94 -18.61
CA ALA A 149 12.41 -10.05 -18.62
C ALA A 149 13.85 -9.53 -18.61
N VAL A 150 14.65 -10.04 -17.68
CA VAL A 150 16.10 -9.80 -17.58
C VAL A 150 16.84 -11.14 -17.70
N PRO A 151 18.16 -11.18 -17.92
CA PRO A 151 18.88 -12.45 -18.06
C PRO A 151 18.71 -13.37 -16.85
N GLY A 152 17.91 -14.43 -17.00
CA GLY A 152 17.67 -15.45 -15.98
C GLY A 152 16.62 -15.09 -14.92
N ALA A 153 15.92 -13.95 -15.08
CA ALA A 153 14.95 -13.47 -14.10
C ALA A 153 13.87 -12.58 -14.72
N PHE A 154 12.95 -12.12 -13.89
CA PHE A 154 11.99 -11.06 -14.16
C PHE A 154 12.11 -9.99 -13.10
N GLU A 155 11.97 -8.73 -13.49
CA GLU A 155 11.87 -7.61 -12.57
C GLU A 155 10.65 -6.75 -12.87
N GLY A 156 10.16 -6.03 -11.91
CA GLY A 156 9.00 -5.19 -12.15
C GLY A 156 8.35 -4.66 -10.89
N THR A 157 7.10 -4.29 -11.07
CA THR A 157 6.27 -3.73 -10.01
C THR A 157 4.93 -4.42 -9.99
N VAL A 158 4.44 -4.76 -8.81
CA VAL A 158 3.06 -5.19 -8.55
C VAL A 158 2.33 -4.08 -7.82
N GLU A 159 1.14 -3.76 -8.30
CA GLU A 159 0.20 -2.85 -7.63
C GLU A 159 -1.08 -3.62 -7.32
N VAL A 160 -1.58 -3.49 -6.10
CA VAL A 160 -2.85 -4.05 -5.63
C VAL A 160 -3.76 -2.88 -5.28
N VAL A 161 -4.96 -2.84 -5.85
CA VAL A 161 -5.95 -1.75 -5.66
C VAL A 161 -7.22 -2.30 -5.04
N GLY A 162 -7.65 -1.74 -3.92
CA GLY A 162 -8.83 -2.11 -3.15
C GLY A 162 -8.55 -2.00 -1.64
N ASP A 163 -9.46 -2.46 -0.79
CA ASP A 163 -9.28 -2.42 0.66
C ASP A 163 -8.23 -3.44 1.12
N ILE A 164 -7.11 -2.95 1.65
CA ILE A 164 -5.95 -3.75 2.03
C ILE A 164 -5.61 -3.51 3.50
N GLN A 165 -5.87 -4.49 4.35
CA GLN A 165 -5.43 -4.50 5.75
C GLN A 165 -4.10 -5.21 5.91
N SER A 166 -3.87 -6.28 5.12
CA SER A 166 -2.59 -6.98 5.11
C SER A 166 -2.22 -7.42 3.70
N LEU A 167 -0.92 -7.38 3.42
CA LEU A 167 -0.31 -7.90 2.20
C LEU A 167 0.79 -8.89 2.60
N ARG A 168 0.68 -10.16 2.15
CA ARG A 168 1.71 -11.17 2.34
C ARG A 168 2.36 -11.50 1.02
N ILE A 169 3.68 -11.47 0.99
CA ILE A 169 4.50 -11.72 -0.19
C ILE A 169 5.57 -12.76 0.17
N GLY A 170 5.79 -13.74 -0.68
CA GLY A 170 6.82 -14.73 -0.45
C GLY A 170 7.22 -15.48 -1.71
N GLY A 171 8.38 -16.11 -1.67
CA GLY A 171 8.93 -16.85 -2.80
C GLY A 171 10.25 -17.54 -2.46
N GLN A 172 10.76 -18.32 -3.42
CA GLN A 172 12.03 -19.02 -3.26
C GLN A 172 13.23 -18.14 -3.63
N GLU A 173 13.19 -17.52 -4.79
CA GLU A 173 14.25 -16.68 -5.36
C GLU A 173 13.69 -15.29 -5.69
N LEU A 174 12.87 -14.77 -4.78
CA LEU A 174 12.19 -13.48 -4.86
C LEU A 174 12.91 -12.46 -3.99
N PHE A 175 13.15 -11.29 -4.53
CA PHE A 175 13.57 -10.10 -3.79
C PHE A 175 12.46 -9.06 -3.90
N VAL A 176 12.22 -8.34 -2.82
CA VAL A 176 11.14 -7.35 -2.71
C VAL A 176 11.68 -6.09 -2.09
N ASP A 177 11.32 -4.96 -2.68
CA ASP A 177 11.68 -3.63 -2.20
C ASP A 177 10.52 -2.64 -2.39
N ASN A 178 10.62 -1.47 -1.80
CA ASN A 178 9.67 -0.36 -1.97
C ASN A 178 8.21 -0.79 -1.74
N VAL A 179 7.94 -1.52 -0.65
CA VAL A 179 6.57 -1.91 -0.30
C VAL A 179 5.84 -0.69 0.25
N CYS A 180 4.99 -0.09 -0.57
CA CYS A 180 4.27 1.14 -0.25
C CYS A 180 2.78 0.87 -0.07
N PHE A 181 2.19 1.48 0.97
CA PHE A 181 0.76 1.49 1.22
C PHE A 181 0.25 2.93 1.09
N GLU A 182 -0.75 3.14 0.24
CA GLU A 182 -1.48 4.40 0.11
C GLU A 182 -2.82 4.25 0.82
N PHE A 183 -3.12 5.19 1.71
CA PHE A 183 -4.35 5.20 2.49
C PHE A 183 -5.33 6.22 1.91
N GLU A 184 -6.63 6.02 2.16
CA GLU A 184 -7.58 7.07 1.85
C GLU A 184 -7.24 8.32 2.67
N ASP A 185 -7.39 9.45 2.00
CA ASP A 185 -7.52 10.69 2.77
C ASP A 185 -8.86 10.60 3.51
N SER A 186 -8.78 10.25 4.77
CA SER A 186 -9.97 9.99 5.59
C SER A 186 -10.89 11.20 5.73
N GLY A 187 -10.53 12.31 5.07
CA GLY A 187 -11.32 13.55 5.14
C GLY A 187 -11.60 14.01 6.58
N ASN A 188 -11.15 13.22 7.54
CA ASN A 188 -11.19 13.50 8.96
C ASN A 188 -10.01 14.41 9.33
N GLY A 189 -10.05 15.60 8.79
CA GLY A 189 -9.69 16.76 9.54
C GLY A 189 -8.25 17.03 9.93
N ASP A 190 -7.24 16.25 9.53
CA ASP A 190 -5.84 16.66 9.76
C ASP A 190 -5.23 17.43 8.59
N CYS A 191 -5.94 17.57 7.47
CA CYS A 191 -5.42 18.24 6.28
C CYS A 191 -5.60 19.75 6.28
N CYS A 192 -6.27 20.31 7.24
CA CYS A 192 -6.35 21.76 7.39
C CYS A 192 -5.69 22.14 8.71
N GLU A 193 -4.37 22.40 8.66
CA GLU A 193 -3.69 23.07 9.76
C GLU A 193 -4.49 24.31 10.11
N GLY A 194 -5.27 24.25 11.22
CA GLY A 194 -6.19 25.31 11.63
C GLY A 194 -7.68 24.93 11.73
N ASP A 195 -8.10 23.73 11.31
CA ASP A 195 -9.47 23.22 11.50
C ASP A 195 -9.64 22.67 12.92
N ALA A 196 -9.86 23.56 13.87
CA ALA A 196 -9.92 23.22 15.28
C ALA A 196 -11.26 22.62 15.71
N ASN A 197 -12.30 22.74 14.92
CA ASN A 197 -13.64 22.19 15.18
C ASN A 197 -13.90 20.90 14.40
N GLN A 198 -13.00 20.51 13.50
CA GLN A 198 -13.06 19.32 12.67
C GLN A 198 -14.29 19.25 11.75
N ASP A 199 -14.71 20.41 11.21
CA ASP A 199 -15.83 20.48 10.25
C ASP A 199 -15.39 20.39 8.78
N GLY A 200 -14.07 20.24 8.53
CA GLY A 200 -13.46 20.12 7.20
C GLY A 200 -13.25 21.47 6.50
N GLN A 201 -13.43 22.61 7.20
CA GLN A 201 -13.23 23.94 6.67
C GLN A 201 -12.42 24.81 7.63
N VAL A 202 -11.33 25.42 7.20
CA VAL A 202 -10.61 26.42 7.99
C VAL A 202 -11.31 27.76 7.85
N ASN A 203 -11.99 28.21 8.92
CA ASN A 203 -12.78 29.42 8.92
C ASN A 203 -12.81 30.06 10.32
N PHE A 204 -13.68 31.08 10.52
CA PHE A 204 -13.79 31.79 11.80
C PHE A 204 -14.31 30.90 12.95
N GLN A 205 -15.02 29.81 12.67
CA GLN A 205 -15.52 28.89 13.68
C GLN A 205 -14.37 28.12 14.37
N ASP A 206 -13.29 27.87 13.66
CA ASP A 206 -12.07 27.22 14.20
C ASP A 206 -11.42 28.11 15.22
N LEU A 207 -11.30 29.40 14.90
CA LEU A 207 -10.76 30.38 15.85
C LEU A 207 -11.62 30.45 17.12
N ILE A 208 -12.94 30.40 17.00
CA ILE A 208 -13.86 30.35 18.15
C ILE A 208 -13.65 29.05 18.93
N SER A 209 -13.49 27.91 18.27
CA SER A 209 -13.20 26.62 18.92
C SER A 209 -11.91 26.66 19.73
N VAL A 210 -10.83 27.19 19.17
CA VAL A 210 -9.56 27.38 19.87
C VAL A 210 -9.72 28.29 21.09
N ILE A 211 -10.40 29.44 20.96
CA ILE A 211 -10.61 30.41 22.04
C ILE A 211 -11.41 29.78 23.18
N ASN A 212 -12.48 29.04 22.87
CA ASN A 212 -13.36 28.43 23.87
C ASN A 212 -12.68 27.30 24.65
N ASN A 213 -11.69 26.64 24.02
CA ASN A 213 -10.93 25.56 24.65
C ASN A 213 -9.55 26.00 25.16
N TRP A 214 -9.27 27.30 25.13
CA TRP A 214 -7.98 27.86 25.59
C TRP A 214 -7.80 27.61 27.09
N GLY A 215 -6.75 26.85 27.44
CA GLY A 215 -6.44 26.51 28.84
C GLY A 215 -7.17 25.27 29.36
N SER A 216 -8.00 24.57 28.56
CA SER A 216 -8.50 23.24 28.91
C SER A 216 -7.37 22.21 28.76
N GLN A 217 -7.34 21.24 29.69
CA GLN A 217 -6.40 20.12 29.57
C GLN A 217 -6.98 19.08 28.61
N CYS A 218 -6.17 18.57 27.70
CA CYS A 218 -6.53 17.40 26.89
C CYS A 218 -6.71 16.18 27.80
N PRO A 219 -7.74 15.36 27.57
CA PRO A 219 -8.00 14.15 28.34
C PRO A 219 -6.89 13.11 28.21
#